data_79bdd9faf32354ecb65af19dba3cb349
#
_entry.id   79bdd9faf32354ecb65af19dba3cb349
#
_cell.length_a   1.000
_cell.length_b   1.000
_cell.length_c   1.000
_cell.angle_alpha   90.00
_cell.angle_beta   90.00
_cell.angle_gamma   90.00
#
_symmetry.space_group_name_H-M   'P 1'
#
loop_
_entity.id
_entity.type
_entity.pdbx_description
1 polymer ?
#
loop_
_entity_poly.entity_id
_entity_poly.type
_entity_poly.pdbx_seq_one_letter_code
_entity_poly.pdbx_strand_id
1 'polypeptide(L)'
;MASANAVLWLSTVFVPLAGISRAGRRFLWLICVFVSVGIIYFTTNAPIVANSLTRFGTGASMGEMNLVIETREAAGLRASTVYANRAGTDAGTGFARLIELMEQDGQNFYARDEVPGIVAHNDVVIIKVNSQWDSRGGTNSDLVAAIVKGIVMHPDGFRGEIVIADNGQAQYGSDGDGGRLDWEKNNATDKSLSYVDVERRFSKQYRVSTYLWDAITLTKVEEYADGDDRDGYIVADMPSSKTGIIVSYPKFATEYGTKVSFAKGIWDGSVYDSSRLKIINVPVLKSHFIYGATGAVKHYMGVVSNRLTKHNAHRKVGTGGMGTQMAQTRMPDLNILDAIWVNARPKNGPSTPYENADLAGIIAASRDPVALDVWGATEILMQTARLQNYGDTKSMDPTSRTKGSFGHWLSLSMDEMRRAGFNVTNDIDEIRVLFEDAFPIESPRR
;
A
#
# COMPACT_ATOMS: atom_id res chain seq x y z
N MET A 1 0.15 47.18 2.59
CA MET A 1 1.22 48.09 3.00
C MET A 1 1.53 47.84 4.46
N ALA A 2 2.66 47.23 4.73
CA ALA A 2 3.52 47.37 5.91
C ALA A 2 4.66 46.35 5.77
N SER A 3 5.81 46.83 5.35
CA SER A 3 7.08 46.09 5.27
C SER A 3 7.69 46.02 6.68
N ALA A 4 7.97 44.83 7.18
CA ALA A 4 8.80 44.68 8.38
C ALA A 4 10.23 44.32 7.94
N ASN A 5 11.14 45.26 8.07
CA ASN A 5 12.58 45.09 7.92
C ASN A 5 13.13 44.38 9.17
N ALA A 6 13.60 43.15 9.04
CA ALA A 6 14.40 42.51 10.06
C ALA A 6 15.88 42.89 9.84
N VAL A 7 16.43 43.67 10.75
CA VAL A 7 17.86 44.02 10.78
C VAL A 7 18.59 42.92 11.56
N LEU A 8 19.39 42.14 10.86
CA LEU A 8 20.27 41.15 11.49
C LEU A 8 21.57 41.86 11.96
N TRP A 9 21.82 41.88 13.26
CA TRP A 9 23.12 42.31 13.81
C TRP A 9 24.10 41.15 13.72
N LEU A 10 25.10 41.29 12.85
CA LEU A 10 26.28 40.43 12.81
C LEU A 10 27.31 40.97 13.80
N SER A 11 27.44 40.32 14.94
CA SER A 11 28.58 40.56 15.86
C SER A 11 29.83 39.87 15.30
N THR A 12 30.72 40.69 14.76
CA THR A 12 32.09 40.28 14.35
C THR A 12 32.92 40.02 15.59
N VAL A 13 33.22 38.77 15.89
CA VAL A 13 34.23 38.43 16.90
C VAL A 13 35.63 38.55 16.24
N PHE A 14 36.38 39.59 16.62
CA PHE A 14 37.76 39.74 16.25
C PHE A 14 38.63 38.82 17.14
N VAL A 15 39.20 37.76 16.56
CA VAL A 15 40.23 36.94 17.20
C VAL A 15 41.59 37.43 16.69
N PRO A 16 42.54 37.79 17.58
CA PRO A 16 43.87 38.25 17.14
C PRO A 16 44.65 37.11 16.51
N LEU A 17 45.09 37.30 15.26
CA LEU A 17 45.82 36.32 14.44
C LEU A 17 47.33 36.25 14.71
N ALA A 18 47.82 36.66 15.86
CA ALA A 18 49.22 36.58 16.20
C ALA A 18 49.59 35.14 16.65
N GLY A 19 50.27 34.39 15.78
CA GLY A 19 50.78 33.05 16.11
C GLY A 19 50.43 31.92 15.13
N ILE A 20 49.65 32.17 14.07
CA ILE A 20 49.25 31.13 13.11
C ILE A 20 50.22 31.09 11.92
N SER A 21 50.72 29.90 11.60
CA SER A 21 51.64 29.67 10.46
C SER A 21 50.96 29.96 9.11
N ARG A 22 51.76 30.23 8.05
CA ARG A 22 51.22 30.49 6.68
C ARG A 22 50.31 29.38 6.16
N ALA A 23 50.53 28.13 6.55
CA ALA A 23 49.72 26.99 6.18
C ALA A 23 48.35 27.00 6.91
N GLY A 24 48.32 27.36 8.20
CA GLY A 24 47.11 27.49 9.00
C GLY A 24 46.16 28.59 8.50
N ARG A 25 46.72 29.72 7.99
CA ARG A 25 45.91 30.82 7.41
C ARG A 25 45.23 30.42 6.10
N ARG A 26 45.88 29.57 5.27
CA ARG A 26 45.24 29.06 4.05
C ARG A 26 44.13 28.04 4.36
N PHE A 27 44.31 27.25 5.42
CA PHE A 27 43.32 26.30 5.87
C PHE A 27 42.07 26.99 6.45
N LEU A 28 42.23 28.03 7.25
CA LEU A 28 41.12 28.84 7.76
C LEU A 28 40.35 29.55 6.62
N TRP A 29 41.05 30.04 5.59
CA TRP A 29 40.43 30.71 4.44
C TRP A 29 39.62 29.71 3.61
N LEU A 30 40.13 28.47 3.43
CA LEU A 30 39.39 27.37 2.79
C LEU A 30 38.11 26.99 3.55
N ILE A 31 38.15 26.91 4.89
CA ILE A 31 36.98 26.62 5.70
C ILE A 31 35.95 27.76 5.58
N CYS A 32 36.36 29.03 5.61
CA CYS A 32 35.43 30.14 5.43
C CYS A 32 34.79 30.17 4.03
N VAL A 33 35.51 29.78 2.98
CA VAL A 33 34.99 29.70 1.61
C VAL A 33 33.99 28.53 1.49
N PHE A 34 34.30 27.37 2.09
CA PHE A 34 33.41 26.21 2.08
C PHE A 34 32.11 26.46 2.86
N VAL A 35 32.19 27.14 4.01
CA VAL A 35 30.98 27.52 4.79
C VAL A 35 30.14 28.54 4.03
N SER A 36 30.75 29.51 3.34
CA SER A 36 30.05 30.52 2.55
C SER A 36 29.36 29.90 1.31
N VAL A 37 30.03 28.99 0.61
CA VAL A 37 29.49 28.26 -0.54
C VAL A 37 28.38 27.30 -0.10
N GLY A 38 28.55 26.61 1.05
CA GLY A 38 27.53 25.74 1.63
C GLY A 38 26.25 26.50 2.00
N ILE A 39 26.36 27.69 2.57
CA ILE A 39 25.19 28.54 2.91
C ILE A 39 24.51 29.06 1.66
N ILE A 40 25.25 29.43 0.61
CA ILE A 40 24.65 29.88 -0.67
C ILE A 40 23.94 28.71 -1.39
N TYR A 41 24.50 27.50 -1.34
CA TYR A 41 23.87 26.32 -1.93
C TYR A 41 22.59 25.91 -1.17
N PHE A 42 22.53 26.09 0.15
CA PHE A 42 21.33 25.86 0.96
C PHE A 42 20.22 26.90 0.70
N THR A 43 20.58 28.17 0.44
CA THR A 43 19.57 29.23 0.25
C THR A 43 18.96 29.26 -1.16
N THR A 44 19.60 28.71 -2.18
CA THR A 44 19.09 28.68 -3.57
C THR A 44 18.28 27.43 -3.90
N ASN A 45 18.43 26.33 -3.14
CA ASN A 45 17.67 25.09 -3.31
C ASN A 45 16.68 24.80 -2.16
N ALA A 46 16.51 25.72 -1.23
CA ALA A 46 15.65 25.59 -0.05
C ALA A 46 14.13 25.40 -0.32
N PRO A 47 13.51 25.89 -1.41
CA PRO A 47 12.06 25.75 -1.54
C PRO A 47 11.58 24.32 -1.77
N ILE A 48 12.41 23.41 -2.28
CA ILE A 48 12.00 22.02 -2.55
C ILE A 48 12.18 21.11 -1.33
N VAL A 49 13.24 21.33 -0.54
CA VAL A 49 13.54 20.51 0.65
C VAL A 49 12.74 20.96 1.88
N ALA A 50 12.47 22.26 2.02
CA ALA A 50 11.70 22.80 3.13
C ALA A 50 10.22 22.38 3.09
N ASN A 51 9.64 22.22 1.89
CA ASN A 51 8.24 21.79 1.75
C ASN A 51 8.02 20.31 2.08
N SER A 52 9.01 19.44 1.92
CA SER A 52 8.86 18.04 2.32
C SER A 52 9.10 17.81 3.82
N LEU A 53 9.95 18.62 4.46
CA LEU A 53 10.20 18.54 5.90
C LEU A 53 9.06 19.14 6.74
N THR A 54 8.34 20.15 6.21
CA THR A 54 7.15 20.71 6.87
C THR A 54 5.93 19.80 6.81
N ARG A 55 5.91 18.79 5.92
CA ARG A 55 4.82 17.81 5.86
C ARG A 55 4.85 16.79 7.01
N PHE A 56 5.97 16.60 7.69
CA PHE A 56 6.09 15.68 8.82
C PHE A 56 6.49 16.39 10.14
N GLY A 57 6.03 17.61 10.35
CA GLY A 57 5.93 18.26 11.64
C GLY A 57 7.21 18.81 12.23
N THR A 58 7.36 20.10 12.15
CA THR A 58 8.01 20.91 13.17
C THR A 58 7.02 21.98 13.62
N GLY A 59 6.49 21.80 14.83
CA GLY A 59 6.03 22.90 15.67
C GLY A 59 4.73 23.59 15.28
N ALA A 60 3.62 23.15 15.85
CA ALA A 60 2.48 24.03 16.11
C ALA A 60 2.02 23.83 17.56
N SER A 61 1.71 24.94 18.21
CA SER A 61 1.33 25.09 19.60
C SER A 61 0.03 24.33 19.93
N MET A 62 -0.09 23.93 21.18
CA MET A 62 -1.23 23.25 21.79
C MET A 62 -2.57 23.92 21.49
N GLY A 63 -3.54 23.09 21.12
CA GLY A 63 -4.95 23.36 20.99
C GLY A 63 -5.49 22.67 19.76
N GLU A 64 -6.30 21.62 19.94
CA GLU A 64 -7.13 20.92 18.96
C GLU A 64 -6.64 21.05 17.52
N MET A 65 -5.82 20.13 17.05
CA MET A 65 -5.44 20.11 15.63
C MET A 65 -5.57 18.69 15.07
N ASN A 66 -6.73 18.45 14.51
CA ASN A 66 -6.85 17.52 13.38
C ASN A 66 -6.17 18.21 12.20
N LEU A 67 -4.93 17.86 11.90
CA LEU A 67 -4.22 18.45 10.77
C LEU A 67 -4.63 17.70 9.49
N VAL A 68 -5.68 18.17 8.85
CA VAL A 68 -6.03 17.77 7.48
C VAL A 68 -5.11 18.55 6.54
N ILE A 69 -4.14 17.88 5.94
CA ILE A 69 -3.30 18.49 4.91
C ILE A 69 -3.97 18.25 3.57
N GLU A 70 -4.69 19.25 3.08
CA GLU A 70 -5.15 19.29 1.68
C GLU A 70 -3.98 19.68 0.78
N THR A 71 -3.57 18.79 -0.12
CA THR A 71 -2.71 19.17 -1.24
C THR A 71 -3.58 19.46 -2.46
N ARG A 72 -3.66 20.72 -2.82
CA ARG A 72 -4.20 21.41 -4.01
C ARG A 72 -5.23 20.66 -4.85
N GLU A 73 -6.45 21.17 -4.86
CA GLU A 73 -7.41 20.99 -5.95
C GLU A 73 -6.90 21.67 -7.23
N ALA A 74 -6.64 20.88 -8.27
CA ALA A 74 -6.68 21.38 -9.63
C ALA A 74 -8.16 21.36 -10.06
N ALA A 75 -8.71 22.52 -10.34
CA ALA A 75 -10.11 22.72 -10.67
C ALA A 75 -10.54 21.82 -11.86
N GLY A 76 -11.46 20.88 -11.62
CA GLY A 76 -12.25 20.23 -12.65
C GLY A 76 -12.08 18.74 -12.86
N LEU A 77 -11.07 18.06 -12.33
CA LEU A 77 -10.94 16.59 -12.35
C LEU A 77 -11.05 16.06 -10.91
N ARG A 78 -11.89 15.06 -10.68
CA ARG A 78 -11.89 14.35 -9.39
C ARG A 78 -10.54 13.68 -9.24
N ALA A 79 -9.68 14.27 -8.44
CA ALA A 79 -8.40 13.71 -8.08
C ALA A 79 -8.60 12.38 -7.38
N SER A 80 -7.70 11.43 -7.61
CA SER A 80 -7.64 10.21 -6.82
C SER A 80 -7.32 10.56 -5.37
N THR A 81 -8.09 10.03 -4.42
CA THR A 81 -7.91 10.36 -3.00
C THR A 81 -7.20 9.22 -2.27
N VAL A 82 -6.19 9.58 -1.50
CA VAL A 82 -5.53 8.72 -0.52
C VAL A 82 -5.90 9.20 0.88
N TYR A 83 -6.50 8.32 1.65
CA TYR A 83 -6.80 8.52 3.07
C TYR A 83 -5.70 7.83 3.87
N ALA A 84 -5.15 8.47 4.88
CA ALA A 84 -4.10 7.87 5.67
C ALA A 84 -4.11 8.39 7.11
N ASN A 85 -3.67 7.55 8.03
CA ASN A 85 -3.41 7.98 9.40
C ASN A 85 -2.17 7.31 9.96
N ARG A 86 -1.61 7.93 11.00
CA ARG A 86 -0.53 7.36 11.80
C ARG A 86 -1.09 6.83 13.11
N ALA A 87 -1.13 5.52 13.23
CA ALA A 87 -1.64 4.80 14.40
C ALA A 87 -0.55 4.04 15.17
N GLY A 88 0.73 4.22 14.79
CA GLY A 88 1.81 3.44 15.37
C GLY A 88 1.61 1.95 15.12
N THR A 89 1.60 1.13 16.17
CA THR A 89 1.32 -0.32 16.08
C THR A 89 -0.13 -0.67 16.41
N ASP A 90 -0.99 0.30 16.74
CA ASP A 90 -2.40 0.06 17.03
C ASP A 90 -3.22 0.02 15.73
N ALA A 91 -3.21 -1.13 15.08
CA ALA A 91 -3.97 -1.35 13.86
C ALA A 91 -5.49 -1.19 14.05
N GLY A 92 -6.01 -1.47 15.23
CA GLY A 92 -7.43 -1.35 15.53
C GLY A 92 -7.90 0.10 15.51
N THR A 93 -7.24 0.96 16.26
CA THR A 93 -7.49 2.42 16.26
C THR A 93 -7.20 2.99 14.88
N GLY A 94 -6.09 2.60 14.24
CA GLY A 94 -5.73 3.08 12.91
C GLY A 94 -6.78 2.80 11.86
N PHE A 95 -7.33 1.59 11.82
CA PHE A 95 -8.38 1.23 10.86
C PHE A 95 -9.70 1.96 11.15
N ALA A 96 -10.09 2.09 12.43
CA ALA A 96 -11.30 2.85 12.80
C ALA A 96 -11.21 4.31 12.35
N ARG A 97 -10.08 4.98 12.62
CA ARG A 97 -9.80 6.35 12.17
C ARG A 97 -9.79 6.47 10.63
N LEU A 98 -9.25 5.48 9.94
CA LEU A 98 -9.25 5.47 8.48
C LEU A 98 -10.66 5.47 7.91
N ILE A 99 -11.56 4.66 8.49
CA ILE A 99 -12.99 4.65 8.10
C ILE A 99 -13.64 6.02 8.39
N GLU A 100 -13.45 6.56 9.59
CA GLU A 100 -13.98 7.87 9.96
C GLU A 100 -13.54 8.97 8.98
N LEU A 101 -12.26 8.98 8.60
CA LEU A 101 -11.69 9.94 7.65
C LEU A 101 -12.32 9.80 6.24
N MET A 102 -12.53 8.56 5.79
CA MET A 102 -13.20 8.27 4.53
C MET A 102 -14.66 8.73 4.55
N GLU A 103 -15.40 8.44 5.62
CA GLU A 103 -16.82 8.80 5.77
C GLU A 103 -17.01 10.31 5.86
N GLN A 104 -16.11 11.05 6.54
CA GLN A 104 -16.12 12.51 6.58
C GLN A 104 -15.97 13.14 5.20
N ASP A 105 -15.27 12.47 4.28
CA ASP A 105 -15.10 12.89 2.89
C ASP A 105 -16.19 12.33 1.95
N GLY A 106 -17.21 11.67 2.49
CA GLY A 106 -18.31 11.09 1.72
C GLY A 106 -17.99 9.77 1.01
N GLN A 107 -16.84 9.15 1.32
CA GLN A 107 -16.49 7.79 0.87
C GLN A 107 -16.91 6.79 1.95
N ASN A 108 -18.18 6.41 1.95
CA ASN A 108 -18.71 5.53 2.99
C ASN A 108 -18.11 4.12 2.88
N PHE A 109 -17.61 3.61 4.00
CA PHE A 109 -17.17 2.23 4.10
C PHE A 109 -18.38 1.29 4.11
N TYR A 110 -19.43 1.65 4.84
CA TYR A 110 -20.66 0.86 4.91
C TYR A 110 -21.69 1.32 3.88
N ALA A 111 -22.13 0.40 3.03
CA ALA A 111 -23.29 0.61 2.16
C ALA A 111 -24.57 0.32 2.94
N ARG A 112 -25.53 1.25 2.94
CA ARG A 112 -26.85 1.15 3.55
C ARG A 112 -27.91 1.43 2.48
N ASP A 113 -29.20 1.17 2.78
CA ASP A 113 -30.30 1.21 1.82
C ASP A 113 -30.26 2.37 0.81
N GLU A 114 -30.05 3.60 1.26
CA GLU A 114 -30.00 4.79 0.37
C GLU A 114 -28.59 5.43 0.31
N VAL A 115 -27.61 4.85 1.03
CA VAL A 115 -26.26 5.39 1.14
C VAL A 115 -25.28 4.44 0.47
N PRO A 116 -24.74 4.79 -0.71
CA PRO A 116 -23.75 3.95 -1.37
C PRO A 116 -22.48 3.88 -0.52
N GLY A 117 -21.88 2.70 -0.44
CA GLY A 117 -20.65 2.42 0.29
C GLY A 117 -19.89 1.26 -0.31
N ILE A 118 -18.82 0.84 0.37
CA ILE A 118 -17.93 -0.23 -0.11
C ILE A 118 -18.50 -1.60 0.26
N VAL A 119 -18.93 -1.81 1.51
CA VAL A 119 -19.38 -3.11 2.02
C VAL A 119 -20.84 -3.00 2.46
N ALA A 120 -21.70 -3.84 1.89
CA ALA A 120 -23.07 -4.02 2.33
C ALA A 120 -23.17 -5.17 3.35
N HIS A 121 -24.26 -5.17 4.14
CA HIS A 121 -24.46 -6.11 5.25
C HIS A 121 -24.53 -7.59 4.84
N ASN A 122 -24.76 -7.88 3.56
CA ASN A 122 -24.93 -9.24 3.02
C ASN A 122 -23.90 -9.59 1.94
N ASP A 123 -22.84 -8.79 1.78
CA ASP A 123 -21.77 -9.03 0.79
C ASP A 123 -20.91 -10.24 1.14
N VAL A 124 -20.29 -10.80 0.13
CA VAL A 124 -19.15 -11.71 0.25
C VAL A 124 -17.87 -10.89 0.06
N VAL A 125 -17.09 -10.76 1.13
CA VAL A 125 -15.92 -9.89 1.15
C VAL A 125 -14.65 -10.75 1.14
N ILE A 126 -13.85 -10.65 0.09
CA ILE A 126 -12.51 -11.24 0.05
C ILE A 126 -11.52 -10.20 0.59
N ILE A 127 -10.89 -10.51 1.72
CA ILE A 127 -9.74 -9.78 2.24
C ILE A 127 -8.50 -10.44 1.64
N LYS A 128 -7.96 -9.82 0.58
CA LYS A 128 -6.77 -10.34 -0.10
C LYS A 128 -5.52 -9.87 0.64
N VAL A 129 -4.84 -10.81 1.28
CA VAL A 129 -3.61 -10.58 2.06
C VAL A 129 -2.35 -10.90 1.25
N ASN A 130 -1.16 -10.68 1.82
CA ASN A 130 0.11 -11.24 1.37
C ASN A 130 0.50 -12.40 2.30
N SER A 131 0.29 -13.61 1.85
CA SER A 131 0.62 -14.83 2.59
C SER A 131 1.92 -15.50 2.14
N GLN A 132 2.57 -14.96 1.10
CA GLN A 132 3.79 -15.51 0.51
C GLN A 132 4.97 -15.50 1.49
N TRP A 133 5.02 -14.58 2.43
CA TRP A 133 6.16 -14.34 3.31
C TRP A 133 5.74 -14.36 4.78
N ASP A 134 6.61 -14.89 5.60
CA ASP A 134 6.54 -14.80 7.06
C ASP A 134 7.01 -13.42 7.59
N SER A 135 7.12 -13.31 8.89
CA SER A 135 7.67 -12.15 9.60
C SER A 135 7.01 -10.83 9.16
N ARG A 136 7.77 -9.79 8.80
CA ARG A 136 7.22 -8.50 8.29
C ARG A 136 6.98 -8.50 6.77
N GLY A 137 7.22 -9.62 6.11
CA GLY A 137 6.96 -9.78 4.67
C GLY A 137 5.49 -10.04 4.33
N GLY A 138 4.70 -10.60 5.25
CA GLY A 138 3.25 -10.77 5.14
C GLY A 138 2.46 -9.52 5.54
N THR A 139 1.18 -9.48 5.16
CA THR A 139 0.25 -8.44 5.63
C THR A 139 0.08 -8.51 7.15
N ASN A 140 -0.02 -7.37 7.81
CA ASN A 140 -0.17 -7.28 9.26
C ASN A 140 -1.47 -7.95 9.73
N SER A 141 -1.35 -8.99 10.58
CA SER A 141 -2.50 -9.78 11.02
C SER A 141 -3.39 -9.02 12.01
N ASP A 142 -2.83 -8.05 12.80
CA ASP A 142 -3.66 -7.16 13.64
C ASP A 142 -4.52 -6.25 12.75
N LEU A 143 -3.99 -5.78 11.60
CA LEU A 143 -4.76 -5.00 10.64
C LEU A 143 -5.86 -5.85 9.97
N VAL A 144 -5.55 -7.08 9.60
CA VAL A 144 -6.56 -8.01 9.06
C VAL A 144 -7.67 -8.25 10.09
N ALA A 145 -7.33 -8.46 11.37
CA ALA A 145 -8.32 -8.59 12.45
C ALA A 145 -9.15 -7.32 12.64
N ALA A 146 -8.55 -6.13 12.50
CA ALA A 146 -9.27 -4.86 12.56
C ALA A 146 -10.25 -4.69 11.40
N ILE A 147 -9.84 -5.07 10.18
CA ILE A 147 -10.72 -5.05 8.98
C ILE A 147 -11.89 -6.01 9.17
N VAL A 148 -11.64 -7.27 9.57
CA VAL A 148 -12.71 -8.24 9.84
C VAL A 148 -13.67 -7.70 10.91
N LYS A 149 -13.14 -7.14 12.01
CA LYS A 149 -13.95 -6.52 13.08
C LYS A 149 -14.80 -5.38 12.52
N GLY A 150 -14.23 -4.49 11.71
CA GLY A 150 -14.98 -3.39 11.09
C GLY A 150 -16.13 -3.92 10.23
N ILE A 151 -15.89 -4.92 9.39
CA ILE A 151 -16.94 -5.50 8.52
C ILE A 151 -18.06 -6.12 9.35
N VAL A 152 -17.75 -6.96 10.35
CA VAL A 152 -18.78 -7.63 11.17
C VAL A 152 -19.56 -6.66 12.07
N MET A 153 -19.00 -5.47 12.34
CA MET A 153 -19.67 -4.38 13.05
C MET A 153 -20.49 -3.46 12.12
N HIS A 154 -20.82 -3.93 10.90
CA HIS A 154 -21.71 -3.19 10.00
C HIS A 154 -22.96 -2.69 10.73
N PRO A 155 -23.34 -1.38 10.62
CA PRO A 155 -24.43 -0.79 11.39
C PRO A 155 -25.77 -1.52 11.26
N ASP A 156 -26.04 -2.13 10.09
CA ASP A 156 -27.27 -2.88 9.82
C ASP A 156 -27.15 -4.37 10.19
N GLY A 157 -26.07 -4.76 10.90
CA GLY A 157 -25.76 -6.13 11.27
C GLY A 157 -25.27 -6.97 10.08
N PHE A 158 -23.98 -7.36 10.10
CA PHE A 158 -23.37 -8.16 9.02
C PHE A 158 -23.91 -9.59 9.00
N ARG A 159 -24.40 -10.03 7.85
CA ARG A 159 -24.94 -11.37 7.57
C ARG A 159 -24.30 -12.01 6.34
N GLY A 160 -23.37 -11.31 5.74
CA GLY A 160 -22.58 -11.76 4.59
C GLY A 160 -21.53 -12.79 4.97
N GLU A 161 -20.46 -12.81 4.20
CA GLU A 161 -19.36 -13.76 4.35
C GLU A 161 -18.03 -13.07 4.16
N ILE A 162 -17.00 -13.43 4.95
CA ILE A 162 -15.64 -12.91 4.82
C ILE A 162 -14.71 -14.07 4.51
N VAL A 163 -13.87 -13.91 3.49
CA VAL A 163 -12.84 -14.88 3.12
C VAL A 163 -11.46 -14.19 3.14
N ILE A 164 -10.58 -14.59 4.05
CA ILE A 164 -9.18 -14.14 4.06
C ILE A 164 -8.43 -15.04 3.09
N ALA A 165 -7.92 -14.49 1.99
CA ALA A 165 -7.38 -15.30 0.91
C ALA A 165 -6.13 -14.72 0.25
N ASP A 166 -5.30 -15.59 -0.32
CA ASP A 166 -4.15 -15.26 -1.15
C ASP A 166 -3.68 -16.48 -1.95
N ASN A 167 -2.83 -16.20 -2.94
CA ASN A 167 -1.99 -17.19 -3.60
C ASN A 167 -0.52 -16.79 -3.39
N GLY A 168 0.20 -17.55 -2.59
CA GLY A 168 1.62 -17.32 -2.27
C GLY A 168 2.56 -17.67 -3.43
N GLN A 169 2.02 -18.04 -4.59
CA GLN A 169 2.75 -18.31 -5.84
C GLN A 169 3.55 -19.62 -5.86
N ALA A 170 3.48 -20.44 -4.83
CA ALA A 170 4.22 -21.70 -4.69
C ALA A 170 5.72 -21.57 -5.03
N GLN A 171 6.34 -20.43 -4.72
CA GLN A 171 7.72 -20.13 -5.10
C GLN A 171 8.68 -20.09 -3.92
N TYR A 172 8.25 -19.51 -2.80
CA TYR A 172 9.14 -19.10 -1.72
C TYR A 172 8.57 -19.39 -0.33
N GLY A 173 7.70 -20.36 -0.17
CA GLY A 173 7.30 -20.85 1.14
C GLY A 173 8.44 -21.61 1.82
N SER A 174 8.42 -21.74 3.13
CA SER A 174 9.41 -22.56 3.87
C SER A 174 9.54 -23.99 3.35
N ASP A 175 8.45 -24.52 2.79
CA ASP A 175 8.38 -25.86 2.21
C ASP A 175 8.44 -25.85 0.68
N GLY A 176 8.68 -24.69 0.05
CA GLY A 176 8.68 -24.50 -1.40
C GLY A 176 7.30 -24.55 -2.05
N ASP A 177 6.23 -24.66 -1.29
CA ASP A 177 4.86 -24.85 -1.76
C ASP A 177 4.04 -23.55 -1.87
N GLY A 178 4.64 -22.41 -1.56
CA GLY A 178 3.98 -21.10 -1.67
C GLY A 178 3.69 -20.45 -0.34
N GLY A 179 2.58 -19.71 -0.25
CA GLY A 179 2.20 -19.02 0.96
C GLY A 179 1.59 -19.95 2.01
N ARG A 180 1.44 -19.38 3.19
CA ARG A 180 0.73 -20.02 4.31
C ARG A 180 -0.16 -19.00 4.99
N LEU A 181 -1.34 -19.41 5.42
CA LEU A 181 -2.24 -18.57 6.23
C LEU A 181 -2.03 -18.79 7.73
N ASP A 182 -1.23 -19.81 8.09
CA ASP A 182 -0.90 -20.26 9.44
C ASP A 182 0.61 -20.15 9.77
N TRP A 183 1.31 -19.12 9.27
CA TRP A 183 2.70 -18.88 9.60
C TRP A 183 2.93 -18.83 11.11
N GLU A 184 4.04 -19.40 11.59
CA GLU A 184 4.45 -19.31 13.00
C GLU A 184 4.99 -17.93 13.38
N LYS A 185 5.48 -17.20 12.38
CA LYS A 185 6.05 -15.85 12.51
C LYS A 185 5.28 -14.89 11.61
N ASN A 186 4.52 -13.99 12.21
CA ASN A 186 3.63 -13.12 11.50
C ASN A 186 3.98 -11.64 11.68
N ASN A 187 3.50 -10.82 10.77
CA ASN A 187 3.51 -9.38 10.88
C ASN A 187 2.37 -8.94 11.82
N ALA A 188 2.64 -8.95 13.12
CA ALA A 188 1.70 -8.55 14.15
C ALA A 188 2.45 -8.08 15.40
N THR A 189 1.73 -7.51 16.35
CA THR A 189 2.24 -7.20 17.70
C THR A 189 2.54 -8.51 18.43
N ASP A 190 1.57 -9.42 18.48
CA ASP A 190 1.81 -10.81 18.81
C ASP A 190 2.25 -11.58 17.56
N LYS A 191 3.53 -11.83 17.45
CA LYS A 191 4.13 -12.47 16.27
C LYS A 191 3.59 -13.87 15.95
N SER A 192 2.91 -14.52 16.88
CA SER A 192 2.26 -15.82 16.67
C SER A 192 0.87 -15.70 16.03
N LEU A 193 0.26 -14.50 15.97
CA LEU A 193 -1.06 -14.27 15.42
C LEU A 193 -1.07 -14.49 13.90
N SER A 194 -1.54 -15.64 13.45
CA SER A 194 -1.73 -15.96 12.02
C SER A 194 -3.08 -15.52 11.49
N TYR A 195 -3.29 -15.58 10.16
CA TYR A 195 -4.61 -15.30 9.57
C TYR A 195 -5.65 -16.35 9.96
N VAL A 196 -5.23 -17.61 10.15
CA VAL A 196 -6.09 -18.67 10.68
C VAL A 196 -6.51 -18.37 12.12
N ASP A 197 -5.66 -17.77 12.94
CA ASP A 197 -6.04 -17.36 14.29
C ASP A 197 -7.00 -16.17 14.26
N VAL A 198 -6.85 -15.25 13.30
CA VAL A 198 -7.85 -14.20 13.06
C VAL A 198 -9.19 -14.83 12.68
N GLU A 199 -9.24 -15.74 11.71
CA GLU A 199 -10.46 -16.46 11.33
C GLU A 199 -11.13 -17.07 12.56
N ARG A 200 -10.40 -17.86 13.38
CA ARG A 200 -10.91 -18.54 14.57
C ARG A 200 -11.51 -17.61 15.62
N ARG A 201 -11.07 -16.34 15.70
CA ARG A 201 -11.65 -15.36 16.63
C ARG A 201 -13.07 -14.96 16.25
N PHE A 202 -13.39 -14.96 14.96
CA PHE A 202 -14.67 -14.45 14.43
C PHE A 202 -15.61 -15.55 13.94
N SER A 203 -15.10 -16.69 13.47
CA SER A 203 -15.89 -17.78 12.84
C SER A 203 -16.95 -18.41 13.75
N LYS A 204 -16.81 -18.25 15.08
CA LYS A 204 -17.84 -18.71 16.05
C LYS A 204 -19.16 -17.95 15.99
N GLN A 205 -19.16 -16.73 15.46
CA GLN A 205 -20.32 -15.83 15.45
C GLN A 205 -20.69 -15.34 14.04
N TYR A 206 -19.73 -15.35 13.13
CA TYR A 206 -19.86 -14.82 11.78
C TYR A 206 -19.32 -15.84 10.76
N ARG A 207 -19.76 -15.72 9.51
CA ARG A 207 -19.23 -16.54 8.42
C ARG A 207 -17.89 -15.97 7.97
N VAL A 208 -16.84 -16.33 8.66
CA VAL A 208 -15.46 -15.96 8.37
C VAL A 208 -14.65 -17.23 8.12
N SER A 209 -13.97 -17.29 6.99
CA SER A 209 -13.14 -18.42 6.59
C SER A 209 -11.81 -17.95 6.01
N THR A 210 -10.91 -18.89 5.80
CA THR A 210 -9.65 -18.67 5.08
C THR A 210 -9.64 -19.52 3.80
N TYR A 211 -8.99 -19.02 2.73
CA TYR A 211 -8.78 -19.83 1.53
C TYR A 211 -7.39 -19.56 0.93
N LEU A 212 -6.50 -20.54 1.01
CA LEU A 212 -5.20 -20.48 0.34
C LEU A 212 -5.35 -20.98 -1.10
N TRP A 213 -5.32 -20.07 -2.07
CA TRP A 213 -5.48 -20.41 -3.49
C TRP A 213 -4.32 -21.23 -4.07
N ASP A 214 -3.21 -21.36 -3.34
CA ASP A 214 -2.14 -22.31 -3.70
C ASP A 214 -2.67 -23.76 -3.81
N ALA A 215 -3.67 -24.12 -3.01
CA ALA A 215 -4.26 -25.48 -3.02
C ALA A 215 -4.91 -25.81 -4.39
N ILE A 216 -5.38 -24.82 -5.13
CA ILE A 216 -6.03 -24.98 -6.43
C ILE A 216 -5.20 -24.46 -7.61
N THR A 217 -3.98 -23.97 -7.36
CA THR A 217 -3.15 -23.26 -8.35
C THR A 217 -2.70 -24.11 -9.54
N LEU A 218 -2.84 -25.45 -9.49
CA LEU A 218 -2.51 -26.37 -10.57
C LEU A 218 -3.74 -26.86 -11.35
N THR A 219 -4.96 -26.52 -10.92
CA THR A 219 -6.20 -27.01 -11.51
C THR A 219 -6.78 -25.95 -12.45
N LYS A 220 -6.72 -26.19 -13.78
CA LYS A 220 -7.44 -25.38 -14.75
C LYS A 220 -8.90 -25.82 -14.79
N VAL A 221 -9.82 -24.87 -14.73
CA VAL A 221 -11.28 -25.08 -14.78
C VAL A 221 -11.93 -24.08 -15.70
N GLU A 222 -13.18 -24.36 -16.06
CA GLU A 222 -14.07 -23.42 -16.75
C GLU A 222 -15.00 -22.74 -15.74
N GLU A 223 -15.74 -21.72 -16.17
CA GLU A 223 -16.66 -20.98 -15.31
C GLU A 223 -17.86 -21.83 -14.87
N TYR A 224 -18.51 -21.48 -13.75
CA TYR A 224 -19.72 -22.16 -13.29
C TYR A 224 -20.83 -22.17 -14.35
N ALA A 225 -20.96 -21.08 -15.13
CA ALA A 225 -21.93 -20.98 -16.21
C ALA A 225 -21.67 -21.97 -17.35
N ASP A 226 -20.44 -22.49 -17.48
CA ASP A 226 -20.07 -23.51 -18.45
C ASP A 226 -20.20 -24.93 -17.90
N GLY A 227 -20.77 -25.07 -16.67
CA GLY A 227 -21.08 -26.34 -16.03
C GLY A 227 -19.91 -26.98 -15.27
N ASP A 228 -18.81 -26.25 -15.01
CA ASP A 228 -17.70 -26.76 -14.24
C ASP A 228 -17.82 -26.33 -12.76
N ASP A 229 -18.18 -27.24 -11.87
CA ASP A 229 -18.37 -26.99 -10.45
C ASP A 229 -17.09 -27.17 -9.60
N ARG A 230 -15.95 -27.55 -10.23
CA ARG A 230 -14.68 -27.76 -9.52
C ARG A 230 -14.04 -26.44 -9.12
N ASP A 231 -13.31 -26.46 -8.02
CA ASP A 231 -12.40 -25.37 -7.65
C ASP A 231 -11.15 -25.39 -8.52
N GLY A 232 -10.64 -24.23 -8.90
CA GLY A 232 -9.46 -24.10 -9.73
C GLY A 232 -9.23 -22.68 -10.22
N TYR A 233 -8.48 -22.58 -11.30
CA TYR A 233 -8.18 -21.32 -11.95
C TYR A 233 -8.76 -21.26 -13.36
N ILE A 234 -9.41 -20.14 -13.64
CA ILE A 234 -9.69 -19.72 -15.01
C ILE A 234 -8.39 -19.15 -15.60
N VAL A 235 -8.03 -19.55 -16.79
CA VAL A 235 -6.79 -19.12 -17.45
C VAL A 235 -7.11 -18.70 -18.86
N ALA A 236 -6.72 -17.48 -19.24
CA ALA A 236 -6.88 -16.97 -20.59
C ALA A 236 -6.11 -17.84 -21.58
N ASP A 237 -6.72 -18.15 -22.73
CA ASP A 237 -6.11 -19.00 -23.76
C ASP A 237 -4.93 -18.32 -24.46
N MET A 238 -4.96 -16.99 -24.55
CA MET A 238 -3.95 -16.19 -25.22
C MET A 238 -3.39 -15.11 -24.30
N PRO A 239 -2.08 -14.85 -24.40
CA PRO A 239 -1.50 -13.71 -23.69
C PRO A 239 -2.05 -12.38 -24.20
N SER A 240 -2.16 -11.39 -23.33
CA SER A 240 -2.48 -10.01 -23.72
C SER A 240 -1.57 -9.51 -24.82
N SER A 241 -2.13 -8.98 -25.89
CA SER A 241 -1.37 -8.43 -27.03
C SER A 241 -0.53 -7.21 -26.65
N LYS A 242 -0.87 -6.51 -25.55
CA LYS A 242 -0.17 -5.31 -25.08
C LYS A 242 0.96 -5.65 -24.12
N THR A 243 0.67 -6.36 -23.06
CA THR A 243 1.62 -6.64 -21.97
C THR A 243 2.24 -8.03 -22.06
N GLY A 244 1.62 -8.94 -22.81
CA GLY A 244 2.03 -10.32 -22.95
C GLY A 244 1.76 -11.17 -21.71
N ILE A 245 0.99 -10.67 -20.73
CA ILE A 245 0.56 -11.46 -19.58
C ILE A 245 -0.50 -12.48 -20.01
N ILE A 246 -0.46 -13.66 -19.42
CA ILE A 246 -1.56 -14.62 -19.45
C ILE A 246 -2.38 -14.38 -18.19
N VAL A 247 -3.57 -13.82 -18.35
CA VAL A 247 -4.48 -13.50 -17.23
C VAL A 247 -5.05 -14.79 -16.63
N SER A 248 -5.11 -14.86 -15.32
CA SER A 248 -5.75 -15.98 -14.63
C SER A 248 -6.26 -15.54 -13.26
N TYR A 249 -7.30 -16.23 -12.78
CA TYR A 249 -7.94 -15.89 -11.50
C TYR A 249 -8.60 -17.12 -10.88
N PRO A 250 -8.74 -17.15 -9.53
CA PRO A 250 -9.34 -18.28 -8.84
C PRO A 250 -10.87 -18.29 -9.02
N LYS A 251 -11.39 -19.50 -9.12
CA LYS A 251 -12.79 -19.84 -9.01
C LYS A 251 -12.92 -20.95 -7.96
N PHE A 252 -13.74 -20.74 -6.93
CA PHE A 252 -13.79 -21.64 -5.78
C PHE A 252 -15.12 -21.54 -5.02
N ALA A 253 -15.44 -22.59 -4.29
CA ALA A 253 -16.49 -22.55 -3.28
C ALA A 253 -15.88 -22.23 -1.91
N THR A 254 -16.49 -21.30 -1.18
CA THR A 254 -16.07 -20.96 0.17
C THR A 254 -16.40 -22.11 1.15
N GLU A 255 -15.90 -22.06 2.37
CA GLU A 255 -16.23 -23.03 3.44
C GLU A 255 -17.76 -23.15 3.66
N TYR A 256 -18.50 -22.06 3.40
CA TYR A 256 -19.95 -22.02 3.56
C TYR A 256 -20.72 -22.36 2.28
N GLY A 257 -20.04 -22.83 1.25
CA GLY A 257 -20.62 -23.27 -0.01
C GLY A 257 -20.98 -22.17 -1.00
N THR A 258 -20.59 -20.92 -0.73
CA THR A 258 -20.78 -19.82 -1.68
C THR A 258 -19.84 -19.98 -2.87
N LYS A 259 -20.38 -20.10 -4.08
CA LYS A 259 -19.63 -20.25 -5.32
C LYS A 259 -19.12 -18.91 -5.82
N VAL A 260 -17.80 -18.72 -5.86
CA VAL A 260 -17.14 -17.47 -6.21
C VAL A 260 -16.34 -17.63 -7.50
N SER A 261 -16.63 -16.81 -8.50
CA SER A 261 -15.68 -16.48 -9.55
C SER A 261 -15.06 -15.12 -9.23
N PHE A 262 -13.74 -15.06 -9.04
CA PHE A 262 -13.07 -13.82 -8.67
C PHE A 262 -13.38 -12.67 -9.64
N ALA A 263 -13.47 -12.94 -10.94
CA ALA A 263 -13.75 -11.93 -11.94
C ALA A 263 -15.27 -11.62 -12.06
N LYS A 264 -16.12 -12.66 -12.04
CA LYS A 264 -17.52 -12.50 -12.39
C LYS A 264 -18.45 -12.24 -11.20
N GLY A 265 -18.06 -12.64 -9.97
CA GLY A 265 -18.89 -12.45 -8.79
C GLY A 265 -19.41 -13.77 -8.20
N ILE A 266 -20.53 -13.69 -7.51
CA ILE A 266 -21.16 -14.82 -6.82
C ILE A 266 -22.10 -15.54 -7.78
N TRP A 267 -21.94 -16.86 -7.92
CA TRP A 267 -22.79 -17.70 -8.75
C TRP A 267 -23.98 -18.22 -7.95
N ASP A 268 -25.21 -17.92 -8.39
CA ASP A 268 -26.44 -18.36 -7.72
C ASP A 268 -27.04 -19.67 -8.27
N GLY A 269 -26.38 -20.27 -9.26
CA GLY A 269 -26.85 -21.44 -10.00
C GLY A 269 -27.37 -21.11 -11.40
N SER A 270 -27.54 -19.83 -11.75
CA SER A 270 -28.03 -19.39 -13.06
C SER A 270 -27.29 -18.15 -13.58
N VAL A 271 -26.98 -17.20 -12.71
CA VAL A 271 -26.31 -15.94 -13.08
C VAL A 271 -25.24 -15.56 -12.04
N TYR A 272 -24.32 -14.69 -12.46
CA TYR A 272 -23.35 -14.10 -11.56
C TYR A 272 -23.84 -12.77 -11.00
N ASP A 273 -23.82 -12.63 -9.68
CA ASP A 273 -24.00 -11.34 -9.01
C ASP A 273 -22.63 -10.74 -8.69
N SER A 274 -22.19 -9.81 -9.53
CA SER A 274 -20.92 -9.13 -9.37
C SER A 274 -20.96 -8.06 -8.28
N SER A 275 -22.16 -7.56 -7.94
CA SER A 275 -22.34 -6.46 -6.99
C SER A 275 -22.11 -6.90 -5.54
N ARG A 276 -22.39 -8.16 -5.23
CA ARG A 276 -22.24 -8.76 -3.90
C ARG A 276 -20.83 -9.28 -3.58
N LEU A 277 -19.95 -9.38 -4.55
CA LEU A 277 -18.56 -9.72 -4.30
C LEU A 277 -17.73 -8.44 -4.10
N LYS A 278 -17.08 -8.31 -2.95
CA LYS A 278 -16.16 -7.19 -2.65
C LYS A 278 -14.75 -7.67 -2.45
N ILE A 279 -13.79 -6.95 -3.00
CA ILE A 279 -12.36 -7.21 -2.82
C ILE A 279 -11.74 -6.07 -2.03
N ILE A 280 -11.29 -6.38 -0.82
CA ILE A 280 -10.43 -5.50 -0.03
C ILE A 280 -8.99 -6.00 -0.20
N ASN A 281 -8.21 -5.28 -0.98
CA ASN A 281 -6.81 -5.61 -1.25
C ASN A 281 -5.92 -5.00 -0.17
N VAL A 282 -5.18 -5.83 0.59
CA VAL A 282 -4.39 -5.40 1.75
C VAL A 282 -2.89 -5.65 1.53
N PRO A 283 -2.24 -4.86 0.66
CA PRO A 283 -0.81 -4.99 0.40
C PRO A 283 0.03 -4.51 1.59
N VAL A 284 1.17 -5.18 1.83
CA VAL A 284 2.23 -4.67 2.71
C VAL A 284 3.24 -3.87 1.89
N LEU A 285 3.55 -2.66 2.34
CA LEU A 285 4.48 -1.76 1.66
C LEU A 285 5.93 -2.15 1.94
N LYS A 286 6.66 -2.49 0.89
CA LYS A 286 8.07 -2.92 1.02
C LYS A 286 8.86 -2.72 -0.26
N SER A 287 10.17 -2.55 -0.13
CA SER A 287 11.10 -2.59 -1.27
C SER A 287 11.07 -3.95 -1.97
N HIS A 288 11.58 -3.99 -3.19
CA HIS A 288 11.68 -5.22 -3.98
C HIS A 288 12.95 -5.20 -4.83
N PHE A 289 13.75 -6.28 -4.77
CA PHE A 289 15.06 -6.32 -5.41
C PHE A 289 15.01 -6.25 -6.95
N ILE A 290 13.90 -6.71 -7.59
CA ILE A 290 13.72 -6.62 -9.05
C ILE A 290 12.86 -5.41 -9.42
N TYR A 291 11.71 -5.24 -8.73
CA TYR A 291 10.64 -4.35 -9.18
C TYR A 291 10.58 -3.02 -8.42
N GLY A 292 11.56 -2.74 -7.58
CA GLY A 292 11.69 -1.50 -6.81
C GLY A 292 10.82 -1.47 -5.57
N ALA A 293 9.50 -1.51 -5.71
CA ALA A 293 8.56 -1.55 -4.60
C ALA A 293 7.46 -2.60 -4.80
N THR A 294 6.87 -3.03 -3.70
CA THR A 294 5.63 -3.79 -3.65
C THR A 294 4.59 -2.94 -2.91
N GLY A 295 3.46 -2.72 -3.56
CA GLY A 295 2.27 -2.05 -3.07
C GLY A 295 1.03 -2.69 -3.68
N ALA A 296 -0.05 -1.92 -3.85
CA ALA A 296 -1.37 -2.40 -4.24
C ALA A 296 -1.39 -3.08 -5.63
N VAL A 297 -0.76 -2.47 -6.62
CA VAL A 297 -0.75 -3.00 -8.00
C VAL A 297 0.00 -4.32 -8.07
N LYS A 298 1.23 -4.37 -7.54
CA LYS A 298 2.02 -5.61 -7.58
C LYS A 298 1.44 -6.71 -6.69
N HIS A 299 0.67 -6.37 -5.67
CA HIS A 299 0.02 -7.33 -4.79
C HIS A 299 -0.94 -8.28 -5.53
N TYR A 300 -1.46 -7.87 -6.70
CA TYR A 300 -2.28 -8.74 -7.56
C TYR A 300 -1.54 -9.93 -8.18
N MET A 301 -0.22 -10.01 -7.99
CA MET A 301 0.50 -11.28 -8.21
C MET A 301 -0.06 -12.45 -7.38
N GLY A 302 -0.64 -12.18 -6.21
CA GLY A 302 -1.34 -13.16 -5.39
C GLY A 302 -2.75 -13.53 -5.88
N VAL A 303 -3.19 -13.04 -7.05
CA VAL A 303 -4.43 -13.48 -7.71
C VAL A 303 -4.14 -14.49 -8.81
N VAL A 304 -2.99 -14.37 -9.47
CA VAL A 304 -2.62 -15.15 -10.67
C VAL A 304 -2.17 -16.56 -10.29
N SER A 305 -2.54 -17.60 -11.05
CA SER A 305 -1.82 -18.87 -11.00
C SER A 305 -0.50 -18.77 -11.79
N ASN A 306 0.59 -18.59 -11.06
CA ASN A 306 1.91 -18.55 -11.67
C ASN A 306 2.34 -19.90 -12.27
N ARG A 307 1.79 -21.01 -11.74
CA ARG A 307 2.05 -22.37 -12.22
C ARG A 307 1.39 -22.64 -13.56
N LEU A 308 0.08 -22.43 -13.69
CA LEU A 308 -0.66 -22.65 -14.94
C LEU A 308 -0.22 -21.70 -16.05
N THR A 309 0.23 -20.49 -15.71
CA THR A 309 0.77 -19.52 -16.67
C THR A 309 2.28 -19.69 -16.92
N LYS A 310 2.93 -20.76 -16.39
CA LYS A 310 4.36 -21.07 -16.58
C LYS A 310 5.26 -19.88 -16.18
N HIS A 311 4.99 -19.28 -15.02
CA HIS A 311 5.69 -18.10 -14.51
C HIS A 311 5.62 -16.86 -15.43
N ASN A 312 4.65 -16.80 -16.34
CA ASN A 312 4.49 -15.69 -17.26
C ASN A 312 4.22 -14.38 -16.51
N ALA A 313 3.30 -14.39 -15.54
CA ALA A 313 2.87 -13.20 -14.83
C ALA A 313 4.03 -12.46 -14.15
N HIS A 314 4.93 -13.16 -13.47
CA HIS A 314 6.14 -12.57 -12.88
C HIS A 314 7.00 -11.83 -13.90
N ARG A 315 7.25 -12.45 -15.05
CA ARG A 315 8.05 -11.84 -16.12
C ARG A 315 7.37 -10.63 -16.76
N LYS A 316 6.04 -10.51 -16.62
CA LYS A 316 5.24 -9.44 -17.22
C LYS A 316 4.90 -8.28 -16.29
N VAL A 317 5.33 -8.29 -15.04
CA VAL A 317 5.26 -7.11 -14.16
C VAL A 317 5.92 -5.91 -14.84
N GLY A 318 7.14 -6.08 -15.35
CA GLY A 318 7.92 -5.01 -16.00
C GLY A 318 7.29 -4.44 -17.29
N THR A 319 6.28 -5.09 -17.86
CA THR A 319 5.55 -4.64 -19.06
C THR A 319 4.15 -4.09 -18.75
N GLY A 320 3.81 -3.87 -17.48
CA GLY A 320 2.49 -3.41 -17.05
C GLY A 320 1.45 -4.53 -16.91
N GLY A 321 1.90 -5.79 -16.86
CA GLY A 321 1.01 -6.96 -16.83
C GLY A 321 0.07 -6.97 -15.62
N MET A 322 0.44 -6.40 -14.47
CA MET A 322 -0.45 -6.32 -13.32
C MET A 322 -1.64 -5.39 -13.57
N GLY A 323 -1.46 -4.31 -14.33
CA GLY A 323 -2.57 -3.47 -14.77
C GLY A 323 -3.55 -4.22 -15.65
N THR A 324 -3.06 -5.01 -16.61
CA THR A 324 -3.90 -5.89 -17.42
C THR A 324 -4.64 -6.92 -16.55
N GLN A 325 -3.93 -7.55 -15.60
CA GLN A 325 -4.51 -8.53 -14.68
C GLN A 325 -5.68 -7.92 -13.89
N MET A 326 -5.47 -6.76 -13.27
CA MET A 326 -6.51 -6.05 -12.51
C MET A 326 -7.69 -5.67 -13.41
N ALA A 327 -7.42 -5.07 -14.56
CA ALA A 327 -8.44 -4.56 -15.49
C ALA A 327 -9.29 -5.66 -16.13
N GLN A 328 -8.71 -6.83 -16.41
CA GLN A 328 -9.40 -7.94 -17.07
C GLN A 328 -10.00 -8.97 -16.09
N THR A 329 -9.71 -8.84 -14.81
CA THR A 329 -10.34 -9.68 -13.79
C THR A 329 -11.29 -8.86 -12.92
N ARG A 330 -10.77 -8.24 -11.87
CA ARG A 330 -11.57 -7.41 -10.99
C ARG A 330 -10.68 -6.37 -10.31
N MET A 331 -11.04 -5.09 -10.44
CA MET A 331 -10.43 -4.04 -9.61
C MET A 331 -10.87 -4.20 -8.16
N PRO A 332 -10.01 -3.96 -7.17
CA PRO A 332 -10.42 -3.92 -5.77
C PRO A 332 -11.46 -2.84 -5.52
N ASP A 333 -12.43 -3.13 -4.67
CA ASP A 333 -13.38 -2.12 -4.18
C ASP A 333 -12.69 -1.12 -3.26
N LEU A 334 -11.66 -1.60 -2.52
CA LEU A 334 -10.77 -0.78 -1.69
C LEU A 334 -9.39 -1.40 -1.61
N ASN A 335 -8.35 -0.57 -1.64
CA ASN A 335 -7.00 -0.95 -1.28
C ASN A 335 -6.67 -0.35 0.08
N ILE A 336 -6.17 -1.18 1.02
CA ILE A 336 -5.73 -0.74 2.36
C ILE A 336 -4.25 -1.08 2.48
N LEU A 337 -3.39 -0.07 2.41
CA LEU A 337 -1.95 -0.21 2.48
C LEU A 337 -1.50 -0.44 3.92
N ASP A 338 -0.98 -1.61 4.20
CA ASP A 338 -0.24 -1.91 5.42
C ASP A 338 1.16 -1.28 5.30
N ALA A 339 1.35 -0.15 5.95
CA ALA A 339 2.62 0.50 6.16
C ALA A 339 2.90 0.70 7.65
N ILE A 340 2.44 -0.22 8.50
CA ILE A 340 2.78 -0.23 9.93
C ILE A 340 4.28 -0.53 10.06
N TRP A 341 4.72 -1.64 9.46
CA TRP A 341 6.13 -2.00 9.36
C TRP A 341 6.51 -2.11 7.88
N VAL A 342 7.52 -1.37 7.47
CA VAL A 342 7.95 -1.32 6.07
C VAL A 342 9.39 -1.81 5.92
N ASN A 343 9.71 -2.45 4.80
CA ASN A 343 11.09 -2.68 4.42
C ASN A 343 11.53 -1.55 3.47
N ALA A 344 12.14 -0.52 4.04
CA ALA A 344 12.58 0.65 3.30
C ALA A 344 14.01 0.53 2.73
N ARG A 345 14.69 -0.60 2.92
CA ARG A 345 16.04 -0.85 2.39
C ARG A 345 15.99 -1.06 0.89
N PRO A 346 16.56 -0.17 0.05
CA PRO A 346 16.48 -0.31 -1.41
C PRO A 346 17.00 -1.66 -1.89
N LYS A 347 16.25 -2.34 -2.77
CA LYS A 347 16.58 -3.65 -3.36
C LYS A 347 16.74 -4.81 -2.36
N ASN A 348 16.23 -4.68 -1.13
CA ASN A 348 16.36 -5.72 -0.11
C ASN A 348 15.17 -6.70 -0.11
N GLY A 349 13.91 -6.21 -0.15
CA GLY A 349 12.72 -7.06 -0.15
C GLY A 349 12.56 -7.93 -1.41
N PRO A 350 11.51 -8.79 -1.50
CA PRO A 350 10.24 -8.69 -0.74
C PRO A 350 10.18 -9.48 0.57
N SER A 351 11.07 -10.46 0.82
CA SER A 351 11.19 -11.06 2.15
C SER A 351 11.63 -9.99 3.14
N THR A 352 10.98 -9.94 4.30
CA THR A 352 11.23 -8.91 5.30
C THR A 352 11.34 -9.53 6.69
N PRO A 353 12.51 -10.06 7.06
CA PRO A 353 12.79 -10.42 8.45
C PRO A 353 12.54 -9.24 9.39
N TYR A 354 12.29 -9.51 10.68
CA TYR A 354 11.96 -8.47 11.65
C TYR A 354 13.04 -7.38 11.76
N GLU A 355 14.30 -7.73 11.64
CA GLU A 355 15.45 -6.82 11.69
C GLU A 355 15.61 -5.93 10.45
N ASN A 356 14.89 -6.23 9.37
CA ASN A 356 14.91 -5.45 8.13
C ASN A 356 13.70 -4.50 8.00
N ALA A 357 12.82 -4.51 8.99
CA ALA A 357 11.63 -3.70 8.98
C ALA A 357 11.77 -2.47 9.87
N ASP A 358 11.30 -1.35 9.37
CA ASP A 358 11.23 -0.07 10.07
C ASP A 358 9.76 0.24 10.44
N LEU A 359 9.54 0.77 11.63
CA LEU A 359 8.21 1.20 12.06
C LEU A 359 7.88 2.56 11.40
N ALA A 360 6.98 2.55 10.44
CA ALA A 360 6.40 3.77 9.89
C ALA A 360 5.06 4.12 10.58
N GLY A 361 4.34 3.11 11.08
CA GLY A 361 3.13 3.25 11.88
C GLY A 361 1.94 3.82 11.10
N ILE A 362 1.91 3.66 9.77
CA ILE A 362 0.91 4.27 8.89
C ILE A 362 0.01 3.19 8.29
N ILE A 363 -1.30 3.49 8.24
CA ILE A 363 -2.29 2.75 7.47
C ILE A 363 -2.91 3.74 6.49
N ALA A 364 -3.04 3.33 5.21
CA ALA A 364 -3.63 4.20 4.19
C ALA A 364 -4.63 3.43 3.32
N ALA A 365 -5.59 4.13 2.73
CA ALA A 365 -6.55 3.54 1.81
C ALA A 365 -6.78 4.41 0.58
N SER A 366 -7.08 3.75 -0.54
CA SER A 366 -7.55 4.40 -1.76
C SER A 366 -8.32 3.41 -2.63
N ARG A 367 -9.28 3.91 -3.40
CA ARG A 367 -9.87 3.13 -4.49
C ARG A 367 -8.97 3.07 -5.72
N ASP A 368 -8.02 4.00 -5.83
CA ASP A 368 -6.99 4.03 -6.86
C ASP A 368 -5.70 3.33 -6.37
N PRO A 369 -5.40 2.11 -6.86
CA PRO A 369 -4.20 1.38 -6.44
C PRO A 369 -2.90 2.03 -6.92
N VAL A 370 -2.94 2.79 -8.01
CA VAL A 370 -1.76 3.45 -8.58
C VAL A 370 -1.40 4.68 -7.75
N ALA A 371 -2.38 5.53 -7.44
CA ALA A 371 -2.19 6.69 -6.57
C ALA A 371 -1.67 6.28 -5.18
N LEU A 372 -2.24 5.19 -4.63
CA LEU A 372 -1.79 4.64 -3.35
C LEU A 372 -0.33 4.17 -3.39
N ASP A 373 0.08 3.51 -4.48
CA ASP A 373 1.46 3.06 -4.68
C ASP A 373 2.43 4.23 -4.87
N VAL A 374 2.05 5.26 -5.62
CA VAL A 374 2.85 6.48 -5.79
C VAL A 374 3.06 7.19 -4.46
N TRP A 375 1.97 7.44 -3.74
CA TRP A 375 2.02 8.11 -2.44
C TRP A 375 2.80 7.29 -1.41
N GLY A 376 2.48 6.00 -1.27
CA GLY A 376 3.16 5.11 -0.32
C GLY A 376 4.67 4.98 -0.58
N ALA A 377 5.08 4.87 -1.84
CA ALA A 377 6.50 4.82 -2.19
C ALA A 377 7.20 6.15 -1.90
N THR A 378 6.59 7.28 -2.25
CA THR A 378 7.21 8.62 -2.09
C THR A 378 7.25 9.04 -0.62
N GLU A 379 6.08 9.02 0.04
CA GLU A 379 5.92 9.65 1.35
C GLU A 379 6.24 8.70 2.51
N ILE A 380 6.21 7.38 2.30
CA ILE A 380 6.54 6.43 3.36
C ILE A 380 7.87 5.74 3.06
N LEU A 381 7.97 4.97 1.97
CA LEU A 381 9.10 4.08 1.75
C LEU A 381 10.41 4.84 1.53
N MET A 382 10.41 5.82 0.61
CA MET A 382 11.59 6.62 0.31
C MET A 382 11.95 7.57 1.46
N GLN A 383 10.97 8.10 2.19
CA GLN A 383 11.23 8.94 3.36
C GLN A 383 11.86 8.12 4.49
N THR A 384 11.29 6.93 4.80
CA THR A 384 11.89 6.03 5.79
C THR A 384 13.33 5.66 5.40
N ALA A 385 13.58 5.33 4.13
CA ALA A 385 14.93 5.03 3.66
C ALA A 385 15.91 6.19 3.85
N ARG A 386 15.47 7.43 3.62
CA ARG A 386 16.29 8.64 3.84
C ARG A 386 16.57 8.86 5.34
N LEU A 387 15.55 8.75 6.19
CA LEU A 387 15.69 8.92 7.65
C LEU A 387 16.64 7.87 8.25
N GLN A 388 16.64 6.66 7.71
CA GLN A 388 17.49 5.55 8.14
C GLN A 388 18.84 5.52 7.42
N ASN A 389 19.11 6.45 6.51
CA ASN A 389 20.34 6.50 5.71
C ASN A 389 20.65 5.23 4.92
N TYR A 390 19.63 4.60 4.32
CA TYR A 390 19.77 3.36 3.55
C TYR A 390 20.33 3.56 2.12
N GLY A 391 20.73 4.78 1.78
CA GLY A 391 21.39 5.09 0.51
C GLY A 391 20.42 5.45 -0.62
N ASP A 392 20.75 5.06 -1.86
CA ASP A 392 20.04 5.50 -3.08
C ASP A 392 18.65 4.87 -3.21
N THR A 393 17.62 5.69 -3.18
CA THR A 393 16.21 5.31 -3.29
C THR A 393 15.67 5.22 -4.72
N LYS A 394 16.48 5.46 -5.74
CA LYS A 394 16.07 5.51 -7.16
C LYS A 394 15.31 4.26 -7.62
N SER A 395 15.62 3.09 -7.06
CA SER A 395 14.90 1.86 -7.41
C SER A 395 13.42 1.87 -7.03
N MET A 396 13.05 2.63 -5.98
CA MET A 396 11.70 2.76 -5.45
C MET A 396 10.98 4.02 -5.93
N ASP A 397 11.62 4.84 -6.76
CA ASP A 397 11.08 6.11 -7.24
C ASP A 397 9.93 5.89 -8.24
N PRO A 398 8.69 6.29 -7.89
CA PRO A 398 7.53 6.14 -8.76
C PRO A 398 7.54 7.11 -9.96
N THR A 399 8.39 8.14 -9.93
CA THR A 399 8.53 9.11 -11.03
C THR A 399 9.53 8.65 -12.09
N SER A 400 10.35 7.63 -11.79
CA SER A 400 11.35 7.11 -12.73
C SER A 400 10.70 6.53 -13.98
N ARG A 401 11.16 6.95 -15.15
CA ARG A 401 10.73 6.40 -16.46
C ARG A 401 11.79 5.49 -17.09
N THR A 402 12.85 5.15 -16.37
CA THR A 402 13.86 4.20 -16.81
C THR A 402 13.21 2.82 -17.01
N LYS A 403 13.45 2.20 -18.15
CA LYS A 403 12.89 0.88 -18.47
C LYS A 403 13.15 -0.14 -17.36
N GLY A 404 12.09 -0.77 -16.87
CA GLY A 404 12.14 -1.75 -15.78
C GLY A 404 12.15 -1.16 -14.36
N SER A 405 12.23 0.18 -14.18
CA SER A 405 12.09 0.81 -12.88
C SER A 405 10.66 0.67 -12.33
N PHE A 406 10.51 0.92 -11.03
CA PHE A 406 9.20 0.95 -10.36
C PHE A 406 8.22 1.89 -11.07
N GLY A 407 8.58 3.15 -11.23
CA GLY A 407 7.70 4.13 -11.88
C GLY A 407 7.39 3.80 -13.34
N HIS A 408 8.32 3.18 -14.08
CA HIS A 408 8.06 2.76 -15.47
C HIS A 408 6.97 1.69 -15.55
N TRP A 409 7.12 0.56 -14.83
CA TRP A 409 6.12 -0.50 -14.93
C TRP A 409 4.79 -0.15 -14.26
N LEU A 410 4.80 0.71 -13.23
CA LEU A 410 3.59 1.25 -12.62
C LEU A 410 2.82 2.11 -13.62
N SER A 411 3.51 2.97 -14.38
CA SER A 411 2.92 3.77 -15.45
C SER A 411 2.28 2.90 -16.55
N LEU A 412 2.99 1.85 -16.98
CA LEU A 412 2.44 0.90 -17.95
C LEU A 412 1.20 0.15 -17.40
N SER A 413 1.20 -0.18 -16.11
CA SER A 413 0.04 -0.79 -15.46
C SER A 413 -1.15 0.17 -15.38
N MET A 414 -0.89 1.44 -15.07
CA MET A 414 -1.89 2.51 -15.10
C MET A 414 -2.51 2.65 -16.49
N ASP A 415 -1.70 2.64 -17.55
CA ASP A 415 -2.18 2.75 -18.93
C ASP A 415 -3.13 1.61 -19.32
N GLU A 416 -2.91 0.39 -18.82
CA GLU A 416 -3.82 -0.74 -19.04
C GLU A 416 -5.15 -0.53 -18.32
N MET A 417 -5.12 -0.06 -17.04
CA MET A 417 -6.33 0.25 -16.28
C MET A 417 -7.12 1.40 -16.91
N ARG A 418 -6.46 2.48 -17.33
CA ARG A 418 -7.09 3.63 -18.01
C ARG A 418 -7.74 3.21 -19.34
N ARG A 419 -7.12 2.33 -20.12
CA ARG A 419 -7.72 1.78 -21.36
C ARG A 419 -8.98 0.96 -21.09
N ALA A 420 -9.08 0.34 -19.93
CA ALA A 420 -10.29 -0.35 -19.49
C ALA A 420 -11.34 0.57 -18.85
N GLY A 421 -11.10 1.89 -18.82
CA GLY A 421 -12.06 2.89 -18.33
C GLY A 421 -11.94 3.21 -16.84
N PHE A 422 -10.89 2.73 -16.14
CA PHE A 422 -10.68 3.06 -14.73
C PHE A 422 -10.00 4.42 -14.58
N ASN A 423 -10.48 5.20 -13.63
CA ASN A 423 -9.87 6.49 -13.27
C ASN A 423 -8.77 6.23 -12.23
N VAL A 424 -7.52 6.21 -12.69
CA VAL A 424 -6.32 5.98 -11.87
C VAL A 424 -5.22 6.94 -12.30
N THR A 425 -4.35 7.36 -11.36
CA THR A 425 -3.27 8.32 -11.67
C THR A 425 -1.95 7.97 -11.02
N ASN A 426 -0.84 8.24 -11.73
CA ASN A 426 0.51 8.23 -11.19
C ASN A 426 1.11 9.64 -11.09
N ASP A 427 0.32 10.67 -11.31
CA ASP A 427 0.71 12.06 -11.13
C ASP A 427 0.47 12.47 -9.69
N ILE A 428 1.54 12.78 -8.96
CA ILE A 428 1.47 13.17 -7.55
C ILE A 428 0.66 14.45 -7.32
N ASP A 429 0.61 15.34 -8.33
CA ASP A 429 -0.14 16.59 -8.25
C ASP A 429 -1.66 16.38 -8.44
N GLU A 430 -2.06 15.25 -9.01
CA GLU A 430 -3.47 14.83 -9.13
C GLU A 430 -3.94 13.99 -7.92
N ILE A 431 -3.06 13.65 -6.99
CA ILE A 431 -3.40 12.85 -5.79
C ILE A 431 -3.77 13.78 -4.64
N ARG A 432 -5.03 13.75 -4.25
CA ARG A 432 -5.50 14.37 -3.01
C ARG A 432 -5.18 13.47 -1.83
N VAL A 433 -4.58 14.02 -0.77
CA VAL A 433 -4.23 13.26 0.44
C VAL A 433 -4.94 13.85 1.64
N LEU A 434 -5.71 13.02 2.34
CA LEU A 434 -6.26 13.33 3.65
C LEU A 434 -5.49 12.50 4.68
N PHE A 435 -4.73 13.18 5.54
CA PHE A 435 -3.86 12.55 6.53
C PHE A 435 -4.19 13.01 7.94
N GLU A 436 -4.41 12.04 8.84
CA GLU A 436 -4.62 12.30 10.27
C GLU A 436 -3.44 11.73 11.06
N ASP A 437 -2.85 12.54 11.95
CA ASP A 437 -1.86 12.08 12.93
C ASP A 437 -2.56 11.82 14.26
N ALA A 438 -2.86 10.56 14.56
CA ALA A 438 -3.56 10.15 15.77
C ALA A 438 -2.69 10.22 17.06
N PHE A 439 -1.38 10.38 16.89
CA PHE A 439 -0.43 10.54 17.99
C PHE A 439 0.27 11.89 17.87
N PRO A 440 -0.25 12.97 18.49
CA PRO A 440 0.51 14.19 18.62
C PRO A 440 1.83 13.84 19.31
N ILE A 441 2.96 14.20 18.70
CA ILE A 441 4.29 14.02 19.28
C ILE A 441 4.28 14.76 20.61
N GLU A 442 4.25 14.02 21.73
CA GLU A 442 4.51 14.63 23.04
C GLU A 442 5.89 15.29 22.95
N SER A 443 5.92 16.61 23.02
CA SER A 443 7.19 17.32 23.15
C SER A 443 7.91 16.79 24.39
N PRO A 444 9.20 16.48 24.34
CA PRO A 444 9.94 16.01 25.50
C PRO A 444 9.75 17.07 26.61
N ARG A 445 9.19 16.68 27.72
CA ARG A 445 9.12 17.53 28.92
C ARG A 445 10.54 17.94 29.28
N ARG A 446 10.80 19.25 29.23
CA ARG A 446 12.08 19.83 29.61
C ARG A 446 12.30 19.67 31.12
#